data_7a2d8d8a2fa696db746248e049485135
#
_entry.id   7a2d8d8a2fa696db746248e049485135
#
_cell.length_a   1.000
_cell.length_b   1.000
_cell.length_c   1.000
_cell.angle_alpha   90.00
_cell.angle_beta   90.00
_cell.angle_gamma   90.00
#
_symmetry.space_group_name_H-M   'P 1'
#
loop_
_entity.id
_entity.type
_entity.pdbx_description
1 polymer ?
#
loop_
_entity_poly.entity_id
_entity_poly.type
_entity_poly.pdbx_seq_one_letter_code
_entity_poly.pdbx_strand_id
1 'polypeptide(L)'
;HIINTGIRYFSIFTDASNFGACMGLITLVYTIIGIHTRNKRLLYYYLAVALMGLIGMFMSGTRGAIIIPIAGTALYCLLCKNIKIFATTALIGILVVSFFSLTNIGEGNAFIRRMRTAFRPTEDASFNVRVENRKEVAAYLEKHPWGVGINESIPKLWKRGDIYEEGTLPPDSYYVRIWIQTGYMGLNLYLAILVVVLLRCCYIVMFRIKNKELYHILAAMTCGVFGVWINGYTGEAMNTAPTDFLV
;
A
#
# COMPACT_ATOMS: atom_id res chain seq x y z
N HIS A 1 14.95 18.74 -17.08
CA HIS A 1 13.68 18.97 -16.37
C HIS A 1 13.85 18.54 -14.93
N ILE A 2 14.16 19.48 -14.02
CA ILE A 2 14.09 19.26 -12.58
C ILE A 2 12.59 19.22 -12.25
N ILE A 3 12.05 18.02 -12.13
CA ILE A 3 10.70 17.84 -11.58
C ILE A 3 10.81 18.22 -10.10
N ASN A 4 10.26 19.35 -9.73
CA ASN A 4 10.22 19.84 -8.35
C ASN A 4 9.26 18.91 -7.57
N THR A 5 9.76 17.75 -7.21
CA THR A 5 9.06 16.76 -6.38
C THR A 5 9.12 17.27 -4.96
N GLY A 6 8.17 18.03 -4.49
CA GLY A 6 8.13 18.66 -3.18
C GLY A 6 8.75 17.81 -2.05
N ILE A 7 9.09 18.45 -0.95
CA ILE A 7 9.69 17.81 0.24
C ILE A 7 8.78 16.66 0.70
N ARG A 8 9.35 15.48 0.92
CA ARG A 8 8.68 14.31 1.49
C ARG A 8 9.06 14.21 2.95
N TYR A 9 8.06 14.07 3.79
CA TYR A 9 8.27 13.87 5.21
C TYR A 9 8.22 12.38 5.53
N PHE A 10 9.15 11.90 6.32
CA PHE A 10 9.22 10.49 6.74
C PHE A 10 9.51 10.31 8.25
N SER A 11 9.64 11.43 9.00
CA SER A 11 9.86 11.41 10.45
C SER A 11 11.03 10.46 10.84
N ILE A 12 10.78 9.53 11.75
CA ILE A 12 11.74 8.53 12.22
C ILE A 12 11.80 7.27 11.34
N PHE A 13 11.01 7.21 10.28
CA PHE A 13 10.96 6.05 9.38
C PHE A 13 12.13 6.08 8.40
N THR A 14 12.47 4.93 7.84
CA THR A 14 13.57 4.79 6.89
C THR A 14 13.34 5.54 5.57
N ASP A 15 12.07 5.62 5.15
CA ASP A 15 11.67 6.32 3.94
C ASP A 15 10.20 6.80 4.00
N ALA A 16 9.82 7.66 3.05
CA ALA A 16 8.49 8.23 2.98
C ALA A 16 7.40 7.20 2.62
N SER A 17 7.74 6.11 1.91
CA SER A 17 6.78 5.06 1.56
C SER A 17 6.38 4.28 2.80
N ASN A 18 7.36 3.95 3.63
CA ASN A 18 7.15 3.26 4.89
C ASN A 18 6.32 4.11 5.87
N PHE A 19 6.70 5.40 6.04
CA PHE A 19 5.91 6.34 6.83
C PHE A 19 4.47 6.43 6.33
N GLY A 20 4.27 6.60 5.02
CA GLY A 20 2.94 6.68 4.40
C GLY A 20 2.11 5.41 4.63
N ALA A 21 2.71 4.23 4.49
CA ALA A 21 2.05 2.95 4.71
C ALA A 21 1.59 2.78 6.17
N CYS A 22 2.45 3.08 7.14
CA CYS A 22 2.09 3.04 8.56
C CYS A 22 0.97 4.03 8.89
N MET A 23 1.03 5.26 8.36
CA MET A 23 -0.02 6.25 8.59
C MET A 23 -1.34 5.86 7.94
N GLY A 24 -1.31 5.23 6.75
CA GLY A 24 -2.49 4.66 6.10
C GLY A 24 -3.12 3.53 6.92
N LEU A 25 -2.29 2.64 7.48
CA LEU A 25 -2.72 1.58 8.39
C LEU A 25 -3.39 2.14 9.64
N ILE A 26 -2.75 3.11 10.30
CA ILE A 26 -3.29 3.80 11.49
C ILE A 26 -4.63 4.44 11.15
N THR A 27 -4.72 5.16 10.05
CA THR A 27 -5.98 5.79 9.60
C THR A 27 -7.10 4.78 9.50
N LEU A 28 -6.90 3.66 8.83
CA LEU A 28 -7.91 2.63 8.64
C LEU A 28 -8.33 1.98 9.95
N VAL A 29 -7.35 1.49 10.71
CA VAL A 29 -7.60 0.72 11.95
C VAL A 29 -8.34 1.57 12.98
N TYR A 30 -7.83 2.78 13.25
CA TYR A 30 -8.44 3.65 14.24
C TYR A 30 -9.78 4.23 13.80
N THR A 31 -10.02 4.40 12.50
CA THR A 31 -11.35 4.75 11.98
C THR A 31 -12.37 3.65 12.27
N ILE A 32 -12.05 2.39 11.95
CA ILE A 32 -12.96 1.27 12.17
C ILE A 32 -13.24 1.08 13.67
N ILE A 33 -12.20 1.08 14.51
CA ILE A 33 -12.35 0.91 15.97
C ILE A 33 -13.14 2.08 16.55
N GLY A 34 -12.84 3.31 16.13
CA GLY A 34 -13.50 4.52 16.62
C GLY A 34 -15.00 4.52 16.38
N ILE A 35 -15.42 4.25 15.14
CA ILE A 35 -16.86 4.25 14.76
C ILE A 35 -17.66 3.21 15.58
N HIS A 36 -17.05 2.11 16.01
CA HIS A 36 -17.72 1.04 16.75
C HIS A 36 -17.57 1.13 18.28
N THR A 37 -16.81 2.11 18.76
CA THR A 37 -16.61 2.34 20.20
C THR A 37 -17.83 3.03 20.80
N ARG A 38 -18.37 2.46 21.89
CA ARG A 38 -19.53 3.02 22.61
C ARG A 38 -19.21 4.23 23.46
N ASN A 39 -17.99 4.33 23.94
CA ASN A 39 -17.55 5.43 24.81
C ASN A 39 -17.21 6.66 23.96
N LYS A 40 -17.97 7.75 24.13
CA LYS A 40 -17.77 9.00 23.36
C LYS A 40 -16.35 9.59 23.49
N ARG A 41 -15.71 9.46 24.67
CA ARG A 41 -14.33 9.97 24.87
C ARG A 41 -13.33 9.17 24.03
N LEU A 42 -13.46 7.85 24.02
CA LEU A 42 -12.60 6.98 23.20
C LEU A 42 -12.89 7.16 21.70
N LEU A 43 -14.16 7.37 21.31
CA LEU A 43 -14.51 7.69 19.94
C LEU A 43 -13.75 8.92 19.44
N TYR A 44 -13.80 10.05 20.18
CA TYR A 44 -13.09 11.26 19.77
C TYR A 44 -11.56 11.05 19.74
N TYR A 45 -11.02 10.31 20.71
CA TYR A 45 -9.60 9.98 20.74
C TYR A 45 -9.18 9.17 19.50
N TYR A 46 -9.90 8.09 19.17
CA TYR A 46 -9.57 7.24 18.03
C TYR A 46 -9.76 7.99 16.70
N LEU A 47 -10.78 8.80 16.56
CA LEU A 47 -10.97 9.61 15.36
C LEU A 47 -9.90 10.71 15.23
N ALA A 48 -9.44 11.29 16.32
CA ALA A 48 -8.32 12.23 16.29
C ALA A 48 -7.03 11.54 15.83
N VAL A 49 -6.73 10.33 16.33
CA VAL A 49 -5.58 9.53 15.88
C VAL A 49 -5.70 9.18 14.40
N ALA A 50 -6.88 8.76 13.96
CA ALA A 50 -7.14 8.46 12.54
C ALA A 50 -6.93 9.69 11.64
N LEU A 51 -7.39 10.87 12.08
CA LEU A 51 -7.18 12.12 11.35
C LEU A 51 -5.69 12.50 11.27
N MET A 52 -4.96 12.36 12.36
CA MET A 52 -3.50 12.58 12.36
C MET A 52 -2.77 11.60 11.45
N GLY A 53 -3.19 10.33 11.44
CA GLY A 53 -2.70 9.33 10.49
C GLY A 53 -2.98 9.73 9.05
N LEU A 54 -4.18 10.19 8.74
CA LEU A 54 -4.57 10.66 7.40
C LEU A 54 -3.69 11.85 6.95
N ILE A 55 -3.49 12.84 7.82
CA ILE A 55 -2.61 13.98 7.55
C ILE A 55 -1.17 13.49 7.31
N GLY A 56 -0.64 12.62 8.17
CA GLY A 56 0.70 12.05 8.02
C GLY A 56 0.87 11.26 6.73
N MET A 57 -0.12 10.44 6.35
CA MET A 57 -0.13 9.72 5.08
C MET A 57 -0.03 10.67 3.89
N PHE A 58 -0.79 11.74 3.93
CA PHE A 58 -0.71 12.76 2.89
C PHE A 58 0.64 13.49 2.91
N MET A 59 1.19 13.86 4.04
CA MET A 59 2.50 14.53 4.16
C MET A 59 3.67 13.66 3.67
N SER A 60 3.55 12.33 3.71
CA SER A 60 4.55 11.43 3.13
C SER A 60 4.71 11.62 1.61
N GLY A 61 3.69 12.14 0.93
CA GLY A 61 3.63 12.26 -0.52
C GLY A 61 3.69 10.92 -1.25
N THR A 62 3.42 9.80 -0.56
CA THR A 62 3.46 8.46 -1.12
C THR A 62 2.10 8.07 -1.66
N ARG A 63 1.98 8.04 -2.97
CA ARG A 63 0.72 7.74 -3.68
C ARG A 63 0.20 6.33 -3.39
N GLY A 64 1.10 5.35 -3.29
CA GLY A 64 0.77 3.97 -2.99
C GLY A 64 0.10 3.78 -1.63
N ALA A 65 0.41 4.63 -0.65
CA ALA A 65 -0.16 4.53 0.70
C ALA A 65 -1.69 4.68 0.74
N ILE A 66 -2.27 5.43 -0.21
CA ILE A 66 -3.73 5.64 -0.31
C ILE A 66 -4.47 4.32 -0.56
N ILE A 67 -3.81 3.34 -1.16
CA ILE A 67 -4.43 2.04 -1.45
C ILE A 67 -4.77 1.27 -0.17
N ILE A 68 -4.03 1.52 0.94
CA ILE A 68 -4.21 0.81 2.22
C ILE A 68 -5.62 1.06 2.80
N PRO A 69 -6.04 2.30 3.07
CA PRO A 69 -7.38 2.54 3.57
C PRO A 69 -8.46 2.15 2.56
N ILE A 70 -8.24 2.28 1.26
CA ILE A 70 -9.21 1.89 0.23
C ILE A 70 -9.41 0.37 0.22
N ALA A 71 -8.34 -0.41 0.06
CA ALA A 71 -8.39 -1.87 0.01
C ALA A 71 -8.89 -2.45 1.34
N GLY A 72 -8.38 -1.94 2.46
CA GLY A 72 -8.79 -2.40 3.78
C GLY A 72 -10.27 -2.11 4.06
N THR A 73 -10.79 -0.95 3.68
CA THR A 73 -12.22 -0.64 3.84
C THR A 73 -13.09 -1.50 2.93
N ALA A 74 -12.64 -1.79 1.71
CA ALA A 74 -13.34 -2.73 0.82
C ALA A 74 -13.47 -4.12 1.46
N LEU A 75 -12.40 -4.66 2.02
CA LEU A 75 -12.44 -5.93 2.76
C LEU A 75 -13.35 -5.82 4.00
N TYR A 76 -13.28 -4.72 4.74
CA TYR A 76 -14.14 -4.52 5.91
C TYR A 76 -15.63 -4.54 5.55
N CYS A 77 -16.02 -3.94 4.43
CA CYS A 77 -17.39 -3.98 3.92
C CYS A 77 -17.85 -5.42 3.63
N LEU A 78 -16.98 -6.26 3.09
CA LEU A 78 -17.27 -7.67 2.85
C LEU A 78 -17.45 -8.43 4.17
N LEU A 79 -16.59 -8.18 5.16
CA LEU A 79 -16.69 -8.82 6.48
C LEU A 79 -17.98 -8.45 7.23
N CYS A 80 -18.35 -7.17 7.21
CA CYS A 80 -19.52 -6.67 7.94
C CYS A 80 -20.87 -7.11 7.35
N LYS A 81 -20.92 -7.60 6.11
CA LYS A 81 -22.15 -7.97 5.38
C LYS A 81 -23.24 -6.88 5.44
N ASN A 82 -22.86 -5.62 5.60
CA ASN A 82 -23.77 -4.49 5.76
C ASN A 82 -23.77 -3.64 4.50
N ILE A 83 -24.83 -3.75 3.71
CA ILE A 83 -24.96 -3.03 2.43
C ILE A 83 -24.92 -1.50 2.60
N LYS A 84 -25.33 -0.97 3.75
CA LYS A 84 -25.31 0.48 4.01
C LYS A 84 -23.85 0.96 4.16
N ILE A 85 -23.02 0.22 4.91
CA ILE A 85 -21.59 0.52 5.06
C ILE A 85 -20.92 0.44 3.69
N PHE A 86 -21.21 -0.62 2.92
CA PHE A 86 -20.68 -0.79 1.57
C PHE A 86 -21.05 0.40 0.67
N ALA A 87 -22.34 0.75 0.60
CA ALA A 87 -22.82 1.84 -0.25
C ALA A 87 -22.21 3.20 0.15
N THR A 88 -22.13 3.49 1.46
CA THR A 88 -21.51 4.74 1.95
C THR A 88 -20.02 4.81 1.60
N THR A 89 -19.29 3.71 1.80
CA THR A 89 -17.87 3.65 1.48
C THR A 89 -17.61 3.74 -0.02
N ALA A 90 -18.42 3.05 -0.82
CA ALA A 90 -18.33 3.13 -2.27
C ALA A 90 -18.61 4.56 -2.77
N LEU A 91 -19.62 5.23 -2.22
CA LEU A 91 -19.92 6.62 -2.54
C LEU A 91 -18.75 7.56 -2.21
N ILE A 92 -18.16 7.44 -1.01
CA ILE A 92 -17.00 8.23 -0.62
C ILE A 92 -15.81 7.94 -1.54
N GLY A 93 -15.56 6.67 -1.85
CA GLY A 93 -14.50 6.27 -2.79
C GLY A 93 -14.68 6.88 -4.18
N ILE A 94 -15.90 6.82 -4.72
CA ILE A 94 -16.24 7.43 -6.02
C ILE A 94 -16.04 8.94 -5.97
N LEU A 95 -16.46 9.63 -4.91
CA LEU A 95 -16.28 11.07 -4.75
C LEU A 95 -14.79 11.44 -4.72
N VAL A 96 -13.96 10.69 -3.98
CA VAL A 96 -12.51 10.91 -3.91
C VAL A 96 -11.86 10.69 -5.28
N VAL A 97 -12.16 9.57 -5.95
CA VAL A 97 -11.64 9.29 -7.30
C VAL A 97 -12.08 10.37 -8.28
N SER A 98 -13.36 10.75 -8.26
CA SER A 98 -13.91 11.81 -9.13
C SER A 98 -13.24 13.15 -8.88
N PHE A 99 -13.00 13.51 -7.61
CA PHE A 99 -12.30 14.75 -7.26
C PHE A 99 -10.90 14.79 -7.87
N PHE A 100 -10.09 13.73 -7.68
CA PHE A 100 -8.73 13.71 -8.19
C PHE A 100 -8.64 13.52 -9.71
N SER A 101 -9.58 12.80 -10.33
CA SER A 101 -9.56 12.51 -11.77
C SER A 101 -10.19 13.58 -12.62
N LEU A 102 -11.32 14.18 -12.17
CA LEU A 102 -12.15 15.06 -12.98
C LEU A 102 -11.97 16.55 -12.67
N THR A 103 -11.45 16.91 -11.47
CA THR A 103 -11.30 18.33 -11.12
C THR A 103 -9.84 18.79 -11.23
N ASN A 104 -9.63 20.08 -11.52
CA ASN A 104 -8.31 20.71 -11.51
C ASN A 104 -8.11 21.62 -10.29
N ILE A 105 -8.98 21.48 -9.28
CA ILE A 105 -8.93 22.27 -8.05
C ILE A 105 -7.64 21.95 -7.30
N GLY A 106 -6.87 22.97 -6.94
CA GLY A 106 -5.63 22.82 -6.16
C GLY A 106 -4.37 22.50 -6.97
N GLU A 107 -4.35 22.66 -8.30
CA GLU A 107 -3.15 22.45 -9.12
C GLU A 107 -1.94 23.31 -8.73
N GLY A 108 -2.17 24.48 -8.13
CA GLY A 108 -1.11 25.31 -7.57
C GLY A 108 -0.37 24.66 -6.39
N ASN A 109 -0.97 23.68 -5.73
CA ASN A 109 -0.35 22.94 -4.65
C ASN A 109 0.36 21.70 -5.20
N ALA A 110 1.71 21.68 -5.09
CA ALA A 110 2.55 20.56 -5.55
C ALA A 110 2.11 19.19 -4.97
N PHE A 111 1.52 19.21 -3.79
CA PHE A 111 1.05 18.06 -3.06
C PHE A 111 -0.21 17.45 -3.70
N ILE A 112 -1.25 18.27 -3.95
CA ILE A 112 -2.49 17.84 -4.60
C ILE A 112 -2.19 17.35 -6.01
N ARG A 113 -1.33 18.06 -6.75
CA ARG A 113 -0.89 17.67 -8.08
C ARG A 113 -0.22 16.29 -8.08
N ARG A 114 0.63 16.01 -7.08
CA ARG A 114 1.27 14.70 -6.93
C ARG A 114 0.28 13.59 -6.60
N MET A 115 -0.70 13.84 -5.71
CA MET A 115 -1.75 12.86 -5.42
C MET A 115 -2.61 12.55 -6.65
N ARG A 116 -2.84 13.55 -7.49
CA ARG A 116 -3.61 13.38 -8.75
C ARG A 116 -2.95 12.41 -9.72
N THR A 117 -1.60 12.39 -9.81
CA THR A 117 -0.90 11.43 -10.69
C THR A 117 -1.09 9.97 -10.25
N ALA A 118 -1.52 9.70 -9.01
CA ALA A 118 -1.91 8.35 -8.59
C ALA A 118 -3.13 7.81 -9.36
N PHE A 119 -4.01 8.72 -9.81
CA PHE A 119 -5.22 8.39 -10.56
C PHE A 119 -5.05 8.52 -12.08
N ARG A 120 -3.86 8.93 -12.54
CA ARG A 120 -3.48 9.02 -13.96
C ARG A 120 -2.13 8.32 -14.20
N PRO A 121 -2.08 6.98 -14.10
CA PRO A 121 -0.83 6.23 -14.12
C PRO A 121 -0.05 6.36 -15.42
N THR A 122 -0.72 6.58 -16.55
CA THR A 122 -0.07 6.74 -17.88
C THR A 122 0.77 8.01 -17.99
N GLU A 123 0.44 9.05 -17.22
CA GLU A 123 1.18 10.32 -17.18
C GLU A 123 2.35 10.28 -16.18
N ASP A 124 2.49 9.21 -15.42
CA ASP A 124 3.51 9.07 -14.38
C ASP A 124 4.80 8.42 -14.91
N ALA A 125 5.83 9.22 -15.08
CA ALA A 125 7.16 8.75 -15.50
C ALA A 125 7.70 7.64 -14.57
N SER A 126 7.44 7.74 -13.26
CA SER A 126 7.87 6.72 -12.28
C SER A 126 7.14 5.39 -12.46
N PHE A 127 5.87 5.42 -12.85
CA PHE A 127 5.11 4.22 -13.17
C PHE A 127 5.64 3.55 -14.44
N ASN A 128 5.91 4.32 -15.48
CA ASN A 128 6.41 3.80 -16.75
C ASN A 128 7.79 3.14 -16.58
N VAL A 129 8.70 3.72 -15.79
CA VAL A 129 9.99 3.09 -15.47
C VAL A 129 9.81 1.74 -14.77
N ARG A 130 8.87 1.65 -13.82
CA ARG A 130 8.58 0.38 -13.14
C ARG A 130 8.02 -0.69 -14.07
N VAL A 131 7.17 -0.30 -15.02
CA VAL A 131 6.65 -1.22 -16.04
C VAL A 131 7.78 -1.76 -16.89
N GLU A 132 8.73 -0.91 -17.28
CA GLU A 132 9.88 -1.32 -18.08
C GLU A 132 10.82 -2.24 -17.28
N ASN A 133 11.16 -1.87 -16.04
CA ASN A 133 11.97 -2.72 -15.16
C ASN A 133 11.32 -4.11 -14.97
N ARG A 134 9.99 -4.19 -14.82
CA ARG A 134 9.29 -5.47 -14.69
C ARG A 134 9.38 -6.34 -15.95
N LYS A 135 9.39 -5.74 -17.13
CA LYS A 135 9.61 -6.48 -18.40
C LYS A 135 11.02 -7.05 -18.45
N GLU A 136 12.03 -6.27 -18.04
CA GLU A 136 13.41 -6.75 -17.98
C GLU A 136 13.57 -7.90 -16.98
N VAL A 137 12.93 -7.77 -15.79
CA VAL A 137 12.89 -8.86 -14.79
C VAL A 137 12.24 -10.11 -15.38
N ALA A 138 11.11 -9.98 -16.07
CA ALA A 138 10.42 -11.10 -16.70
C ALA A 138 11.32 -11.81 -17.71
N ALA A 139 11.94 -11.06 -18.62
CA ALA A 139 12.84 -11.60 -19.65
C ALA A 139 14.07 -12.32 -19.04
N TYR A 140 14.59 -11.80 -17.92
CA TYR A 140 15.68 -12.46 -17.20
C TYR A 140 15.24 -13.78 -16.57
N LEU A 141 14.06 -13.77 -15.89
CA LEU A 141 13.53 -14.93 -15.17
C LEU A 141 12.97 -16.03 -16.08
N GLU A 142 12.70 -15.75 -17.35
CA GLU A 142 12.43 -16.80 -18.33
C GLU A 142 13.60 -17.79 -18.48
N LYS A 143 14.83 -17.29 -18.34
CA LYS A 143 16.07 -18.11 -18.38
C LYS A 143 16.47 -18.63 -16.99
N HIS A 144 15.96 -18.03 -15.94
CA HIS A 144 16.31 -18.37 -14.53
C HIS A 144 15.01 -18.56 -13.70
N PRO A 145 14.22 -19.62 -13.94
CA PRO A 145 12.88 -19.78 -13.37
C PRO A 145 12.85 -19.90 -11.84
N TRP A 146 13.99 -20.24 -11.21
CA TRP A 146 14.17 -20.34 -9.75
C TRP A 146 14.64 -19.05 -9.09
N GLY A 147 14.79 -17.95 -9.86
CA GLY A 147 15.32 -16.70 -9.38
C GLY A 147 16.84 -16.66 -9.29
N VAL A 148 17.37 -15.58 -8.71
CA VAL A 148 18.80 -15.37 -8.55
C VAL A 148 19.34 -15.80 -7.17
N GLY A 149 18.45 -16.07 -6.21
CA GLY A 149 18.80 -16.40 -4.84
C GLY A 149 18.41 -15.31 -3.83
N ILE A 150 18.32 -15.71 -2.55
CA ILE A 150 17.95 -14.81 -1.47
C ILE A 150 19.01 -13.74 -1.31
N ASN A 151 18.58 -12.47 -1.20
CA ASN A 151 19.42 -11.29 -1.08
C ASN A 151 20.30 -10.95 -2.31
N GLU A 152 20.10 -11.65 -3.41
CA GLU A 152 20.74 -11.35 -4.69
C GLU A 152 19.85 -10.44 -5.55
N SER A 153 20.48 -9.75 -6.52
CA SER A 153 19.83 -8.82 -7.45
C SER A 153 20.25 -9.10 -8.88
N ILE A 154 19.40 -8.79 -9.84
CA ILE A 154 19.74 -8.93 -11.25
C ILE A 154 20.76 -7.86 -11.63
N PRO A 155 21.94 -8.23 -12.16
CA PRO A 155 22.92 -7.26 -12.63
C PRO A 155 22.39 -6.51 -13.85
N LYS A 156 22.62 -5.22 -13.93
CA LYS A 156 22.25 -4.36 -15.05
C LYS A 156 23.35 -3.36 -15.35
N LEU A 157 23.66 -3.22 -16.64
CA LEU A 157 24.54 -2.16 -17.14
C LEU A 157 23.71 -0.90 -17.43
N TRP A 158 23.98 0.15 -16.71
CA TRP A 158 23.34 1.45 -16.90
C TRP A 158 24.14 2.32 -17.84
N LYS A 159 23.51 2.84 -18.90
CA LYS A 159 24.14 3.81 -19.80
C LYS A 159 23.95 5.21 -19.25
N ARG A 160 25.07 5.88 -18.90
CA ARG A 160 25.09 7.25 -18.44
C ARG A 160 25.96 8.10 -19.37
N GLY A 161 25.34 8.74 -20.36
CA GLY A 161 26.08 9.35 -21.46
C GLY A 161 26.78 8.30 -22.31
N ASP A 162 28.10 8.41 -22.43
CA ASP A 162 28.96 7.45 -23.17
C ASP A 162 29.57 6.38 -22.26
N ILE A 163 29.28 6.39 -20.98
CA ILE A 163 29.86 5.45 -19.97
C ILE A 163 28.79 4.42 -19.59
N TYR A 164 29.22 3.16 -19.42
CA TYR A 164 28.42 2.09 -18.85
C TYR A 164 28.84 1.88 -17.41
N GLU A 165 27.90 2.03 -16.48
CA GLU A 165 28.12 1.77 -15.06
C GLU A 165 27.45 0.44 -14.67
N GLU A 166 28.17 -0.41 -13.95
CA GLU A 166 27.61 -1.63 -13.37
C GLU A 166 26.69 -1.28 -12.22
N GLY A 167 25.53 -1.91 -12.19
CA GLY A 167 24.55 -1.72 -11.13
C GLY A 167 23.59 -2.88 -11.08
N THR A 168 22.52 -2.72 -10.37
CA THR A 168 21.45 -3.72 -10.23
C THR A 168 20.12 -3.19 -10.69
N LEU A 169 19.26 -4.09 -11.16
CA LEU A 169 17.89 -3.76 -11.51
C LEU A 169 17.08 -3.56 -10.22
N PRO A 170 16.52 -2.36 -9.96
CA PRO A 170 15.78 -2.13 -8.74
C PRO A 170 14.49 -2.95 -8.72
N PRO A 171 14.14 -3.60 -7.60
CA PRO A 171 12.94 -4.43 -7.53
C PRO A 171 11.62 -3.64 -7.57
N ASP A 172 11.64 -2.33 -7.38
CA ASP A 172 10.49 -1.40 -7.46
C ASP A 172 9.27 -1.73 -6.58
N SER A 173 9.10 -2.98 -6.14
CA SER A 173 8.05 -3.42 -5.23
C SER A 173 8.45 -4.69 -4.49
N TYR A 174 7.79 -4.92 -3.34
CA TYR A 174 8.07 -6.08 -2.49
C TYR A 174 7.87 -7.43 -3.22
N TYR A 175 6.80 -7.56 -3.99
CA TYR A 175 6.53 -8.80 -4.73
C TYR A 175 7.50 -9.02 -5.89
N VAL A 176 7.97 -7.95 -6.53
CA VAL A 176 9.01 -8.06 -7.57
C VAL A 176 10.34 -8.49 -6.95
N ARG A 177 10.66 -8.04 -5.73
CA ARG A 177 11.83 -8.52 -4.99
C ARG A 177 11.75 -10.03 -4.73
N ILE A 178 10.62 -10.52 -4.20
CA ILE A 178 10.42 -11.95 -4.00
C ILE A 178 10.53 -12.71 -5.32
N TRP A 179 9.94 -12.18 -6.38
CA TRP A 179 10.00 -12.78 -7.71
C TRP A 179 11.43 -12.90 -8.25
N ILE A 180 12.24 -11.84 -8.11
CA ILE A 180 13.66 -11.86 -8.48
C ILE A 180 14.41 -12.94 -7.69
N GLN A 181 14.21 -13.00 -6.38
CA GLN A 181 14.97 -13.85 -5.49
C GLN A 181 14.59 -15.33 -5.59
N THR A 182 13.31 -15.64 -5.74
CA THR A 182 12.77 -17.02 -5.63
C THR A 182 12.09 -17.51 -6.91
N GLY A 183 12.11 -16.72 -7.96
CA GLY A 183 11.47 -17.05 -9.23
C GLY A 183 9.94 -17.16 -9.16
N TYR A 184 9.36 -17.74 -10.20
CA TYR A 184 7.91 -17.93 -10.30
C TYR A 184 7.35 -18.86 -9.23
N MET A 185 8.08 -19.93 -8.89
CA MET A 185 7.64 -20.91 -7.89
C MET A 185 7.55 -20.28 -6.50
N GLY A 186 8.59 -19.55 -6.08
CA GLY A 186 8.61 -18.92 -4.76
C GLY A 186 7.57 -17.80 -4.64
N LEU A 187 7.41 -16.95 -5.68
CA LEU A 187 6.37 -15.94 -5.68
C LEU A 187 4.97 -16.55 -5.55
N ASN A 188 4.64 -17.58 -6.33
CA ASN A 188 3.33 -18.24 -6.27
C ASN A 188 3.08 -18.89 -4.91
N LEU A 189 4.08 -19.56 -4.34
CA LEU A 189 3.99 -20.15 -2.99
C LEU A 189 3.75 -19.05 -1.95
N TYR A 190 4.50 -17.95 -2.01
CA TYR A 190 4.33 -16.82 -1.10
C TYR A 190 2.92 -16.23 -1.18
N LEU A 191 2.42 -15.96 -2.40
CA LEU A 191 1.05 -15.44 -2.59
C LEU A 191 -0.01 -16.44 -2.09
N ALA A 192 0.19 -17.74 -2.31
CA ALA A 192 -0.72 -18.77 -1.79
C ALA A 192 -0.77 -18.77 -0.25
N ILE A 193 0.38 -18.62 0.42
CA ILE A 193 0.44 -18.49 1.89
C ILE A 193 -0.34 -17.26 2.35
N LEU A 194 -0.14 -16.08 1.72
CA LEU A 194 -0.87 -14.86 2.08
C LEU A 194 -2.39 -15.06 1.94
N VAL A 195 -2.83 -15.67 0.83
CA VAL A 195 -4.26 -15.94 0.59
C VAL A 195 -4.83 -16.88 1.65
N VAL A 196 -4.13 -17.97 1.99
CA VAL A 196 -4.57 -18.93 3.03
C VAL A 196 -4.68 -18.24 4.39
N VAL A 197 -3.68 -17.44 4.77
CA VAL A 197 -3.70 -16.69 6.03
C VAL A 197 -4.88 -15.71 6.04
N LEU A 198 -5.08 -14.93 4.97
CA LEU A 198 -6.19 -13.99 4.87
C LEU A 198 -7.55 -14.69 5.00
N LEU A 199 -7.75 -15.76 4.24
CA LEU A 199 -9.00 -16.53 4.29
C LEU A 199 -9.25 -17.10 5.68
N ARG A 200 -8.21 -17.57 6.36
CA ARG A 200 -8.29 -18.08 7.73
C ARG A 200 -8.67 -16.97 8.72
N CYS A 201 -8.04 -15.80 8.63
CA CYS A 201 -8.37 -14.65 9.45
C CYS A 201 -9.82 -14.19 9.20
N CYS A 202 -10.23 -14.05 7.94
CA CYS A 202 -11.60 -13.71 7.59
C CYS A 202 -12.61 -14.72 8.12
N TYR A 203 -12.34 -16.01 7.99
CA TYR A 203 -13.19 -17.06 8.53
C TYR A 203 -13.35 -16.97 10.04
N ILE A 204 -12.24 -16.78 10.77
CA ILE A 204 -12.27 -16.65 12.24
C ILE A 204 -13.08 -15.42 12.64
N VAL A 205 -12.82 -14.26 12.02
CA VAL A 205 -13.51 -13.01 12.31
C VAL A 205 -15.02 -13.15 12.05
N MET A 206 -15.41 -13.76 10.92
CA MET A 206 -16.82 -13.84 10.50
C MET A 206 -17.65 -14.88 11.27
N PHE A 207 -17.03 -15.98 11.69
CA PHE A 207 -17.79 -17.15 12.19
C PHE A 207 -17.44 -17.58 13.62
N ARG A 208 -16.26 -17.22 14.13
CA ARG A 208 -15.81 -17.63 15.46
C ARG A 208 -15.96 -16.54 16.52
N ILE A 209 -15.86 -15.28 16.15
CA ILE A 209 -15.92 -14.15 17.09
C ILE A 209 -17.36 -13.76 17.39
N LYS A 210 -17.80 -13.97 18.64
CA LYS A 210 -19.13 -13.61 19.12
C LYS A 210 -19.18 -12.23 19.80
N ASN A 211 -18.07 -11.80 20.40
CA ASN A 211 -17.97 -10.49 21.04
C ASN A 211 -17.87 -9.39 19.98
N LYS A 212 -18.84 -8.47 19.97
CA LYS A 212 -18.90 -7.40 18.96
C LYS A 212 -17.70 -6.43 18.99
N GLU A 213 -17.20 -6.10 20.17
CA GLU A 213 -16.05 -5.20 20.29
C GLU A 213 -14.79 -5.86 19.74
N LEU A 214 -14.54 -7.11 20.17
CA LEU A 214 -13.40 -7.90 19.68
C LEU A 214 -13.50 -8.16 18.17
N TYR A 215 -14.72 -8.37 17.65
CA TYR A 215 -14.96 -8.52 16.22
C TYR A 215 -14.48 -7.31 15.42
N HIS A 216 -14.85 -6.10 15.83
CA HIS A 216 -14.45 -4.89 15.10
C HIS A 216 -12.96 -4.60 15.19
N ILE A 217 -12.33 -4.90 16.34
CA ILE A 217 -10.87 -4.75 16.50
C ILE A 217 -10.14 -5.73 15.58
N LEU A 218 -10.47 -7.02 15.62
CA LEU A 218 -9.81 -8.03 14.79
C LEU A 218 -10.11 -7.84 13.31
N ALA A 219 -11.33 -7.43 12.96
CA ALA A 219 -11.67 -7.05 11.58
C ALA A 219 -10.83 -5.87 11.10
N ALA A 220 -10.66 -4.82 11.93
CA ALA A 220 -9.84 -3.67 11.59
C ALA A 220 -8.38 -4.06 11.35
N MET A 221 -7.80 -4.89 12.23
CA MET A 221 -6.42 -5.39 12.08
C MET A 221 -6.27 -6.23 10.81
N THR A 222 -7.18 -7.19 10.57
CA THR A 222 -7.16 -8.02 9.35
C THR A 222 -7.25 -7.19 8.08
N CYS A 223 -8.13 -6.18 8.07
CA CYS A 223 -8.29 -5.26 6.95
C CYS A 223 -7.05 -4.37 6.76
N GLY A 224 -6.43 -3.95 7.87
CA GLY A 224 -5.19 -3.17 7.85
C GLY A 224 -4.03 -3.95 7.22
N VAL A 225 -3.80 -5.18 7.69
CA VAL A 225 -2.76 -6.07 7.14
C VAL A 225 -3.02 -6.34 5.66
N PHE A 226 -4.26 -6.63 5.27
CA PHE A 226 -4.63 -6.80 3.86
C PHE A 226 -4.31 -5.56 3.03
N GLY A 227 -4.63 -4.36 3.53
CA GLY A 227 -4.31 -3.11 2.86
C GLY A 227 -2.79 -2.93 2.64
N VAL A 228 -1.97 -3.27 3.65
CA VAL A 228 -0.50 -3.24 3.54
C VAL A 228 0.00 -4.26 2.51
N TRP A 229 -0.57 -5.46 2.45
CA TRP A 229 -0.22 -6.46 1.44
C TRP A 229 -0.51 -5.96 0.02
N ILE A 230 -1.66 -5.35 -0.22
CA ILE A 230 -1.96 -4.73 -1.52
C ILE A 230 -0.97 -3.60 -1.84
N ASN A 231 -0.60 -2.79 -0.83
CA ASN A 231 0.41 -1.75 -1.00
C ASN A 231 1.80 -2.29 -1.37
N GLY A 232 2.14 -3.50 -0.96
CA GLY A 232 3.39 -4.19 -1.34
C GLY A 232 3.60 -4.32 -2.86
N TYR A 233 2.53 -4.24 -3.66
CA TYR A 233 2.61 -4.17 -5.13
C TYR A 233 3.16 -2.82 -5.63
N THR A 234 2.95 -1.74 -4.89
CA THR A 234 3.33 -0.38 -5.29
C THR A 234 4.65 0.10 -4.69
N GLY A 235 5.19 -0.63 -3.71
CA GLY A 235 6.43 -0.24 -3.03
C GLY A 235 6.97 -1.34 -2.12
N GLU A 236 8.08 -1.05 -1.46
CA GLU A 236 8.81 -2.00 -0.61
C GLU A 236 8.52 -1.82 0.90
N ALA A 237 7.43 -1.14 1.26
CA ALA A 237 7.13 -0.84 2.66
C ALA A 237 7.05 -2.07 3.58
N MET A 238 6.78 -3.27 3.03
CA MET A 238 6.74 -4.52 3.80
C MET A 238 8.12 -5.09 4.17
N ASN A 239 9.20 -4.56 3.59
CA ASN A 239 10.56 -5.05 3.82
C ASN A 239 11.37 -4.11 4.72
N THR A 240 10.75 -3.12 5.31
CA THR A 240 11.43 -2.09 6.09
C THR A 240 10.72 -1.86 7.43
N ALA A 241 11.53 -1.73 8.49
CA ALA A 241 11.02 -1.41 9.82
C ALA A 241 10.33 -0.02 9.83
N PRO A 242 9.26 0.17 10.58
CA PRO A 242 8.60 -0.79 11.47
C PRO A 242 7.48 -1.60 10.80
N THR A 243 7.23 -1.46 9.50
CA THR A 243 6.08 -2.07 8.82
C THR A 243 6.19 -3.59 8.77
N ASP A 244 7.41 -4.13 8.66
CA ASP A 244 7.72 -5.56 8.71
C ASP A 244 7.32 -6.23 10.03
N PHE A 245 7.29 -5.48 11.14
CA PHE A 245 6.81 -5.98 12.44
C PHE A 245 5.28 -5.91 12.61
N LEU A 246 4.58 -5.17 11.75
CA LEU A 246 3.13 -4.94 11.84
C LEU A 246 2.31 -5.89 10.95
N VAL A 247 2.98 -6.61 10.04
CA VAL A 247 2.41 -7.47 9.02
C VAL A 247 2.78 -8.93 9.25
#